data_3a947ef5d0041e4f60557bcad7534e59
#
_entry.id   3a947ef5d0041e4f60557bcad7534e59
#
_cell.length_a   1.000
_cell.length_b   1.000
_cell.length_c   1.000
_cell.angle_alpha   90.00
_cell.angle_beta   90.00
_cell.angle_gamma   90.00
#
_symmetry.space_group_name_H-M   'P 1'
#
loop_
_entity.id
_entity.type
_entity.pdbx_description
1 polymer ?
#
loop_
_entity_poly.entity_id
_entity_poly.type
_entity_poly.pdbx_seq_one_letter_code
_entity_poly.pdbx_strand_id
1 'polypeptide(L)'
;TKMFLAQAKNITLGDMLDMWVEEELKPGSLSDGTVTAYINTVSRIKKHPIGKRKLKTVTSDHLQSYMDLLSFGGTSPDGKTVEALSKGSLGQYSAVLQNSFRFAVFPKRLITFNPMQYVVKRVKDDEYELFTEDGTGDLPVETPTISHEQYLALNELLKKKHNPALLPIQIAYFAGLRIGEVCGLTWQDIDLKEQCLTIRRSMRYDSVRKKTQIGPTKRKKIRTVDFCDT
;
A
#
# COMPACT_ATOMS: atom_id res chain seq x y z
N THR A 1 20.65 31.70 -7.07
CA THR A 1 20.99 30.35 -6.57
C THR A 1 21.34 30.35 -5.08
N LYS A 2 22.11 31.34 -4.56
CA LYS A 2 22.50 31.45 -3.14
C LYS A 2 21.33 31.66 -2.18
N MET A 3 20.26 32.36 -2.61
CA MET A 3 19.08 32.68 -1.78
C MET A 3 18.22 31.45 -1.47
N PHE A 4 18.00 30.55 -2.45
CA PHE A 4 17.26 29.29 -2.25
C PHE A 4 18.00 28.29 -1.34
N LEU A 5 19.34 28.23 -1.45
CA LEU A 5 20.16 27.40 -0.58
C LEU A 5 20.21 27.87 0.88
N ALA A 6 19.94 29.15 1.14
CA ALA A 6 19.90 29.70 2.50
C ALA A 6 18.63 29.29 3.25
N GLN A 7 17.47 29.28 2.58
CA GLN A 7 16.20 28.82 3.17
C GLN A 7 16.25 27.33 3.53
N ALA A 8 17.00 26.50 2.78
CA ALA A 8 17.15 25.08 3.05
C ALA A 8 18.03 24.75 4.27
N LYS A 9 18.65 25.71 4.95
CA LYS A 9 19.57 25.43 6.08
C LYS A 9 18.90 24.78 7.29
N ASN A 10 17.61 25.03 7.52
CA ASN A 10 16.89 24.57 8.70
C ASN A 10 15.75 23.56 8.39
N ILE A 11 15.52 23.25 7.12
CA ILE A 11 14.46 22.30 6.71
C ILE A 11 14.84 20.89 7.13
N THR A 12 13.94 20.18 7.79
CA THR A 12 14.08 18.76 8.11
C THR A 12 13.64 17.88 6.95
N LEU A 13 13.98 16.59 7.00
CA LEU A 13 13.42 15.60 6.07
C LEU A 13 11.88 15.58 6.16
N GLY A 14 11.32 15.68 7.37
CA GLY A 14 9.87 15.73 7.57
C GLY A 14 9.21 16.93 6.91
N ASP A 15 9.81 18.13 7.02
CA ASP A 15 9.30 19.33 6.37
C ASP A 15 9.32 19.21 4.83
N MET A 16 10.39 18.63 4.29
CA MET A 16 10.50 18.34 2.85
C MET A 16 9.43 17.34 2.37
N LEU A 17 9.16 16.30 3.17
CA LEU A 17 8.10 15.33 2.87
C LEU A 17 6.72 15.99 2.87
N ASP A 18 6.44 16.92 3.80
CA ASP A 18 5.17 17.66 3.81
C ASP A 18 5.04 18.55 2.57
N MET A 19 6.11 19.25 2.18
CA MET A 19 6.13 20.04 0.95
C MET A 19 5.85 19.18 -0.29
N TRP A 20 6.46 18.00 -0.37
CA TRP A 20 6.22 17.06 -1.45
C TRP A 20 4.77 16.56 -1.50
N VAL A 21 4.18 16.25 -0.34
CA VAL A 21 2.78 15.83 -0.24
C VAL A 21 1.84 16.90 -0.77
N GLU A 22 2.03 18.16 -0.35
CA GLU A 22 1.12 19.25 -0.72
C GLU A 22 1.29 19.69 -2.18
N GLU A 23 2.51 19.73 -2.68
CA GLU A 23 2.80 20.37 -3.97
C GLU A 23 2.90 19.38 -5.14
N GLU A 24 3.23 18.11 -4.90
CA GLU A 24 3.37 17.12 -5.98
C GLU A 24 2.43 15.92 -5.81
N LEU A 25 2.33 15.35 -4.60
CA LEU A 25 1.57 14.13 -4.39
C LEU A 25 0.06 14.35 -4.51
N LYS A 26 -0.50 15.33 -3.80
CA LYS A 26 -1.94 15.62 -3.80
C LYS A 26 -2.47 16.15 -5.13
N PRO A 27 -1.77 17.08 -5.82
CA PRO A 27 -2.19 17.54 -7.14
C PRO A 27 -1.95 16.54 -8.26
N GLY A 28 -1.18 15.48 -8.00
CA GLY A 28 -0.81 14.47 -8.98
C GLY A 28 -1.97 13.59 -9.46
N SER A 29 -1.68 12.72 -10.41
CA SER A 29 -2.66 11.83 -11.06
C SER A 29 -2.83 10.48 -10.38
N LEU A 30 -2.22 10.27 -9.21
CA LEU A 30 -2.32 9.00 -8.48
C LEU A 30 -3.73 8.78 -7.91
N SER A 31 -4.11 7.50 -7.76
CA SER A 31 -5.40 7.19 -7.13
C SER A 31 -5.43 7.64 -5.68
N ASP A 32 -6.60 8.07 -5.17
CA ASP A 32 -6.78 8.49 -3.78
C ASP A 32 -6.27 7.46 -2.77
N GLY A 33 -6.44 6.17 -3.06
CA GLY A 33 -5.91 5.09 -2.22
C GLY A 33 -4.39 5.08 -2.15
N THR A 34 -3.70 5.36 -3.27
CA THR A 34 -2.24 5.46 -3.32
C THR A 34 -1.77 6.72 -2.59
N VAL A 35 -2.44 7.84 -2.81
CA VAL A 35 -2.14 9.11 -2.10
C VAL A 35 -2.28 8.92 -0.59
N THR A 36 -3.37 8.33 -0.12
CA THR A 36 -3.59 8.04 1.31
C THR A 36 -2.51 7.11 1.87
N ALA A 37 -2.14 6.06 1.14
CA ALA A 37 -1.08 5.13 1.55
C ALA A 37 0.28 5.85 1.68
N TYR A 38 0.61 6.73 0.75
CA TYR A 38 1.85 7.51 0.77
C TYR A 38 1.86 8.53 1.93
N ILE A 39 0.75 9.22 2.19
CA ILE A 39 0.61 10.13 3.33
C ILE A 39 0.82 9.38 4.66
N ASN A 40 0.25 8.19 4.80
CA ASN A 40 0.46 7.35 5.98
C ASN A 40 1.93 6.96 6.14
N THR A 41 2.61 6.64 5.03
CA THR A 41 4.05 6.33 5.05
C THR A 41 4.87 7.56 5.45
N VAL A 42 4.57 8.73 4.89
CA VAL A 42 5.20 10.01 5.29
C VAL A 42 5.01 10.26 6.78
N SER A 43 3.81 10.07 7.31
CA SER A 43 3.54 10.21 8.75
C SER A 43 4.42 9.29 9.61
N ARG A 44 4.65 8.05 9.17
CA ARG A 44 5.54 7.10 9.87
C ARG A 44 7.01 7.52 9.78
N ILE A 45 7.49 7.95 8.61
CA ILE A 45 8.87 8.46 8.44
C ILE A 45 9.12 9.68 9.35
N LYS A 46 8.16 10.60 9.44
CA LYS A 46 8.25 11.80 10.29
C LYS A 46 8.34 11.47 11.79
N LYS A 47 7.68 10.40 12.23
CA LYS A 47 7.74 9.93 13.64
C LYS A 47 9.09 9.31 13.98
N HIS A 48 9.79 8.76 13.00
CA HIS A 48 11.13 8.20 13.20
C HIS A 48 12.19 9.32 13.32
N PRO A 49 13.29 9.11 14.07
CA PRO A 49 14.38 10.11 14.23
C PRO A 49 14.93 10.66 12.91
N ILE A 50 14.92 9.86 11.83
CA ILE A 50 15.37 10.30 10.51
C ILE A 50 14.52 11.45 9.96
N GLY A 51 13.21 11.48 10.24
CA GLY A 51 12.33 12.56 9.81
C GLY A 51 12.66 13.92 10.44
N LYS A 52 13.27 13.92 11.62
CA LYS A 52 13.68 15.13 12.35
C LYS A 52 15.08 15.63 11.92
N ARG A 53 15.80 14.86 11.10
CA ARG A 53 17.13 15.21 10.66
C ARG A 53 17.11 16.36 9.65
N LYS A 54 18.06 17.28 9.74
CA LYS A 54 18.20 18.37 8.74
C LYS A 54 18.42 17.78 7.35
N LEU A 55 17.63 18.18 6.37
CA LEU A 55 17.64 17.61 5.02
C LEU A 55 19.05 17.55 4.40
N LYS A 56 19.84 18.60 4.57
CA LYS A 56 21.22 18.67 4.04
C LYS A 56 22.21 17.71 4.71
N THR A 57 21.87 17.17 5.87
CA THR A 57 22.73 16.22 6.61
C THR A 57 22.27 14.77 6.42
N VAL A 58 21.20 14.55 5.65
CA VAL A 58 20.74 13.21 5.29
C VAL A 58 21.64 12.66 4.20
N THR A 59 22.34 11.57 4.51
CA THR A 59 23.22 10.86 3.56
C THR A 59 22.59 9.56 3.12
N SER A 60 23.15 8.95 2.08
CA SER A 60 22.75 7.61 1.62
C SER A 60 22.89 6.57 2.72
N ASP A 61 23.93 6.66 3.58
CA ASP A 61 24.16 5.73 4.69
C ASP A 61 23.06 5.83 5.75
N HIS A 62 22.59 7.05 6.05
CA HIS A 62 21.46 7.24 6.95
C HIS A 62 20.16 6.60 6.40
N LEU A 63 19.94 6.76 5.09
CA LEU A 63 18.78 6.18 4.42
C LEU A 63 18.91 4.67 4.29
N GLN A 64 20.13 4.16 4.01
CA GLN A 64 20.37 2.72 3.97
C GLN A 64 20.11 2.09 5.34
N SER A 65 20.68 2.65 6.43
CA SER A 65 20.44 2.17 7.78
C SER A 65 18.97 2.18 8.16
N TYR A 66 18.23 3.21 7.72
CA TYR A 66 16.78 3.27 7.93
C TYR A 66 16.02 2.19 7.14
N MET A 67 16.37 2.00 5.87
CA MET A 67 15.76 0.97 5.02
C MET A 67 16.09 -0.44 5.52
N ASP A 68 17.31 -0.68 6.00
CA ASP A 68 17.73 -1.95 6.59
C ASP A 68 16.96 -2.22 7.90
N LEU A 69 16.77 -1.21 8.75
CA LEU A 69 15.94 -1.32 9.95
C LEU A 69 14.48 -1.71 9.60
N LEU A 70 13.91 -1.12 8.54
CA LEU A 70 12.58 -1.48 8.09
C LEU A 70 12.51 -2.89 7.48
N SER A 71 13.60 -3.34 6.85
CA SER A 71 13.66 -4.65 6.19
C SER A 71 13.85 -5.80 7.18
N PHE A 72 14.75 -5.62 8.13
CA PHE A 72 15.16 -6.70 9.04
C PHE A 72 14.54 -6.58 10.44
N GLY A 73 13.95 -5.44 10.74
CA GLY A 73 13.51 -5.11 12.09
C GLY A 73 14.68 -4.73 13.00
N GLY A 74 14.40 -4.43 14.24
CA GLY A 74 15.42 -4.09 15.23
C GLY A 74 15.04 -2.91 16.11
N THR A 75 16.03 -2.30 16.75
CA THR A 75 15.83 -1.16 17.64
C THR A 75 16.18 0.15 16.91
N SER A 76 15.22 1.06 16.85
CA SER A 76 15.41 2.41 16.31
C SER A 76 16.32 3.24 17.23
N PRO A 77 17.00 4.29 16.72
CA PRO A 77 17.85 5.18 17.53
C PRO A 77 17.16 5.86 18.71
N ASP A 78 15.83 5.91 18.72
CA ASP A 78 15.02 6.42 19.85
C ASP A 78 14.59 5.32 20.84
N GLY A 79 15.14 4.11 20.71
CA GLY A 79 14.89 2.98 21.61
C GLY A 79 13.61 2.19 21.31
N LYS A 80 12.87 2.53 20.26
CA LYS A 80 11.66 1.80 19.89
C LYS A 80 11.97 0.57 19.04
N THR A 81 11.30 -0.52 19.33
CA THR A 81 11.34 -1.71 18.48
C THR A 81 10.57 -1.48 17.19
N VAL A 82 11.18 -1.84 16.08
CA VAL A 82 10.59 -1.79 14.73
C VAL A 82 10.52 -3.24 14.22
N GLU A 83 9.33 -3.66 13.83
CA GLU A 83 9.14 -4.96 13.19
C GLU A 83 9.52 -4.91 11.71
N ALA A 84 10.04 -6.02 11.18
CA ALA A 84 10.36 -6.14 9.77
C ALA A 84 9.11 -5.96 8.91
N LEU A 85 9.24 -5.19 7.83
CA LEU A 85 8.16 -4.95 6.91
C LEU A 85 8.18 -5.96 5.76
N SER A 86 6.99 -6.28 5.23
CA SER A 86 6.87 -7.05 3.99
C SER A 86 7.53 -6.33 2.80
N LYS A 87 7.96 -7.11 1.80
CA LYS A 87 8.55 -6.62 0.54
C LYS A 87 7.72 -5.50 -0.11
N GLY A 88 6.38 -5.65 -0.12
CA GLY A 88 5.47 -4.63 -0.65
C GLY A 88 5.48 -3.33 0.14
N SER A 89 5.43 -3.43 1.47
CA SER A 89 5.50 -2.26 2.36
C SER A 89 6.84 -1.54 2.23
N LEU A 90 7.95 -2.28 2.22
CA LEU A 90 9.29 -1.72 2.02
C LEU A 90 9.40 -1.00 0.67
N GLY A 91 8.81 -1.57 -0.41
CA GLY A 91 8.72 -0.93 -1.72
C GLY A 91 7.99 0.43 -1.67
N GLN A 92 6.96 0.54 -0.85
CA GLN A 92 6.23 1.81 -0.67
C GLN A 92 7.08 2.88 0.03
N TYR A 93 7.84 2.53 1.09
CA TYR A 93 8.78 3.46 1.73
C TYR A 93 9.86 3.92 0.76
N SER A 94 10.45 2.99 0.00
CA SER A 94 11.44 3.31 -1.03
C SER A 94 10.87 4.28 -2.08
N ALA A 95 9.66 4.05 -2.58
CA ALA A 95 9.02 4.91 -3.56
C ALA A 95 8.75 6.32 -3.02
N VAL A 96 8.25 6.43 -1.78
CA VAL A 96 8.01 7.73 -1.12
C VAL A 96 9.32 8.52 -0.99
N LEU A 97 10.37 7.90 -0.46
CA LEU A 97 11.67 8.54 -0.31
C LEU A 97 12.26 8.93 -1.67
N GLN A 98 12.28 8.01 -2.64
CA GLN A 98 12.83 8.27 -3.97
C GLN A 98 12.14 9.46 -4.65
N ASN A 99 10.81 9.51 -4.64
CA ASN A 99 10.04 10.57 -5.26
C ASN A 99 10.20 11.90 -4.53
N SER A 100 10.16 11.90 -3.20
CA SER A 100 10.32 13.12 -2.41
C SER A 100 11.73 13.71 -2.52
N PHE A 101 12.79 12.90 -2.55
CA PHE A 101 14.15 13.39 -2.80
C PHE A 101 14.34 13.88 -4.23
N ARG A 102 13.70 13.23 -5.23
CA ARG A 102 13.69 13.76 -6.60
C ARG A 102 13.07 15.17 -6.63
N PHE A 103 11.92 15.36 -5.98
CA PHE A 103 11.28 16.67 -5.83
C PHE A 103 12.17 17.69 -5.12
N ALA A 104 12.92 17.28 -4.10
CA ALA A 104 13.86 18.14 -3.38
C ALA A 104 15.04 18.59 -4.25
N VAL A 105 15.48 17.76 -5.20
CA VAL A 105 16.50 18.13 -6.20
C VAL A 105 15.89 19.05 -7.26
N PHE A 106 14.76 18.65 -7.85
CA PHE A 106 14.03 19.42 -8.83
C PHE A 106 12.52 19.10 -8.71
N PRO A 107 11.65 20.12 -8.64
CA PRO A 107 11.90 21.56 -8.90
C PRO A 107 12.41 22.38 -7.71
N LYS A 108 12.43 21.84 -6.47
CA LYS A 108 12.67 22.64 -5.26
C LYS A 108 14.12 23.12 -5.08
N ARG A 109 15.10 22.42 -5.64
CA ARG A 109 16.54 22.78 -5.53
C ARG A 109 17.02 22.95 -4.09
N LEU A 110 16.47 22.17 -3.15
CA LEU A 110 16.85 22.16 -1.73
C LEU A 110 18.16 21.43 -1.50
N ILE A 111 18.44 20.44 -2.33
CA ILE A 111 19.67 19.64 -2.37
C ILE A 111 20.17 19.50 -3.80
N THR A 112 21.42 19.12 -3.97
CA THR A 112 22.06 19.04 -5.29
C THR A 112 21.95 17.65 -5.94
N PHE A 113 21.77 16.60 -5.13
CA PHE A 113 21.62 15.22 -5.62
C PHE A 113 20.63 14.44 -4.75
N ASN A 114 20.12 13.34 -5.30
CA ASN A 114 19.19 12.46 -4.59
C ASN A 114 19.98 11.35 -3.87
N PRO A 115 20.05 11.35 -2.53
CA PRO A 115 20.81 10.33 -1.80
C PRO A 115 20.19 8.93 -1.89
N MET A 116 18.92 8.80 -2.28
CA MET A 116 18.26 7.51 -2.50
C MET A 116 18.83 6.75 -3.72
N GLN A 117 19.60 7.40 -4.61
CA GLN A 117 20.20 6.72 -5.77
C GLN A 117 21.19 5.63 -5.38
N TYR A 118 21.81 5.74 -4.20
CA TYR A 118 22.79 4.77 -3.71
C TYR A 118 22.24 3.82 -2.65
N VAL A 119 20.94 3.91 -2.36
CA VAL A 119 20.29 3.04 -1.37
C VAL A 119 19.82 1.75 -2.04
N VAL A 120 20.30 0.63 -1.54
CA VAL A 120 19.93 -0.71 -2.00
C VAL A 120 18.77 -1.22 -1.16
N LYS A 121 17.71 -1.64 -1.81
CA LYS A 121 16.60 -2.30 -1.15
C LYS A 121 16.98 -3.77 -0.86
N ARG A 122 17.41 -4.04 0.37
CA ARG A 122 17.64 -5.39 0.87
C ARG A 122 16.31 -5.93 1.39
N VAL A 123 15.94 -7.12 0.99
CA VAL A 123 14.76 -7.82 1.47
C VAL A 123 15.26 -9.01 2.26
N LYS A 124 14.67 -9.31 3.41
CA LYS A 124 14.86 -10.59 4.05
C LYS A 124 14.33 -11.62 3.05
N ASP A 125 15.20 -12.49 2.55
CA ASP A 125 14.73 -13.61 1.75
C ASP A 125 13.78 -14.39 2.63
N ASP A 126 12.52 -14.49 2.21
CA ASP A 126 11.59 -15.40 2.84
C ASP A 126 12.25 -16.77 2.68
N GLU A 127 12.48 -17.50 3.80
CA GLU A 127 13.14 -18.80 3.88
C GLU A 127 12.42 -19.91 3.07
N TYR A 128 11.62 -19.54 2.09
CA TYR A 128 10.80 -20.40 1.23
C TYR A 128 11.19 -20.34 -0.25
N GLU A 129 12.43 -19.98 -0.59
CA GLU A 129 13.02 -20.54 -1.79
C GLU A 129 13.51 -21.96 -1.45
N LEU A 130 12.56 -22.86 -1.24
CA LEU A 130 12.80 -24.30 -1.35
C LEU A 130 13.19 -24.52 -2.81
N PHE A 131 14.50 -24.63 -3.05
CA PHE A 131 15.01 -25.18 -4.29
C PHE A 131 14.37 -26.56 -4.44
N THR A 132 13.53 -26.72 -5.44
CA THR A 132 13.15 -28.06 -5.87
C THR A 132 14.41 -28.76 -6.32
N GLU A 133 14.63 -30.02 -5.93
CA GLU A 133 15.82 -30.80 -6.26
C GLU A 133 16.09 -30.91 -7.79
N ASP A 134 15.13 -30.55 -8.60
CA ASP A 134 15.17 -30.53 -10.08
C ASP A 134 15.55 -29.17 -10.69
N GLY A 135 15.82 -28.12 -9.88
CA GLY A 135 16.27 -26.82 -10.38
C GLY A 135 15.27 -26.07 -11.27
N THR A 136 14.05 -26.52 -11.35
CA THR A 136 13.00 -25.92 -12.16
C THR A 136 12.14 -24.96 -11.34
N GLY A 137 12.71 -23.85 -10.92
CA GLY A 137 12.03 -22.63 -10.62
C GLY A 137 10.82 -22.65 -9.68
N ASP A 138 10.77 -21.64 -8.84
CA ASP A 138 9.62 -21.01 -8.21
C ASP A 138 8.39 -21.89 -7.92
N LEU A 139 8.40 -22.58 -6.78
CA LEU A 139 7.12 -22.97 -6.19
C LEU A 139 6.32 -21.69 -5.94
N PRO A 140 5.11 -21.56 -6.48
CA PRO A 140 4.28 -20.40 -6.19
C PRO A 140 4.06 -20.36 -4.68
N VAL A 141 4.45 -19.25 -4.03
CA VAL A 141 4.09 -19.00 -2.63
C VAL A 141 2.59 -19.13 -2.54
N GLU A 142 2.11 -20.23 -1.96
CA GLU A 142 0.69 -20.46 -1.79
C GLU A 142 0.13 -19.35 -0.91
N THR A 143 -0.59 -18.43 -1.52
CA THR A 143 -1.35 -17.43 -0.77
C THR A 143 -2.36 -18.19 0.09
N PRO A 144 -2.33 -18.06 1.43
CA PRO A 144 -3.26 -18.79 2.28
C PRO A 144 -4.70 -18.44 1.87
N THR A 145 -5.41 -19.45 1.43
CA THR A 145 -6.81 -19.35 1.02
C THR A 145 -7.70 -20.04 2.05
N ILE A 146 -8.94 -19.57 2.17
CA ILE A 146 -9.91 -20.24 3.02
C ILE A 146 -10.30 -21.58 2.37
N SER A 147 -10.24 -22.69 3.13
CA SER A 147 -10.74 -23.97 2.66
C SER A 147 -12.27 -23.97 2.57
N HIS A 148 -12.84 -24.90 1.79
CA HIS A 148 -14.30 -25.05 1.72
C HIS A 148 -14.92 -25.36 3.09
N GLU A 149 -14.29 -26.18 3.90
CA GLU A 149 -14.73 -26.50 5.26
C GLU A 149 -14.74 -25.27 6.17
N GLN A 150 -13.68 -24.46 6.11
CA GLN A 150 -13.60 -23.19 6.85
C GLN A 150 -14.67 -22.20 6.38
N TYR A 151 -14.96 -22.15 5.08
CA TYR A 151 -16.05 -21.34 4.53
C TYR A 151 -17.40 -21.80 5.07
N LEU A 152 -17.69 -23.11 5.07
CA LEU A 152 -18.94 -23.67 5.61
C LEU A 152 -19.12 -23.33 7.08
N ALA A 153 -18.07 -23.52 7.90
CA ALA A 153 -18.10 -23.18 9.31
C ALA A 153 -18.36 -21.69 9.56
N LEU A 154 -17.72 -20.80 8.77
CA LEU A 154 -17.96 -19.36 8.81
C LEU A 154 -19.40 -19.02 8.43
N ASN A 155 -19.91 -19.62 7.37
CA ASN A 155 -21.27 -19.41 6.87
C ASN A 155 -22.32 -19.76 7.93
N GLU A 156 -22.20 -20.92 8.57
CA GLU A 156 -23.09 -21.35 9.67
C GLU A 156 -23.00 -20.40 10.89
N LEU A 157 -21.80 -19.95 11.24
CA LEU A 157 -21.61 -18.97 12.32
C LEU A 157 -22.32 -17.65 12.02
N LEU A 158 -22.20 -17.16 10.78
CA LEU A 158 -22.83 -15.90 10.34
C LEU A 158 -24.34 -16.02 10.29
N LYS A 159 -24.89 -17.16 9.81
CA LYS A 159 -26.33 -17.47 9.85
C LYS A 159 -26.85 -17.44 11.29
N LYS A 160 -26.20 -18.18 12.20
CA LYS A 160 -26.58 -18.27 13.62
C LYS A 160 -26.59 -16.90 14.31
N LYS A 161 -25.68 -16.01 13.91
CA LYS A 161 -25.58 -14.65 14.47
C LYS A 161 -26.43 -13.62 13.73
N HIS A 162 -27.21 -14.01 12.72
CA HIS A 162 -27.93 -13.08 11.84
C HIS A 162 -27.05 -11.91 11.33
N ASN A 163 -25.80 -12.22 10.98
CA ASN A 163 -24.82 -11.20 10.62
C ASN A 163 -25.05 -10.70 9.19
N PRO A 164 -25.16 -9.38 8.96
CA PRO A 164 -25.39 -8.82 7.62
C PRO A 164 -24.24 -9.07 6.64
N ALA A 165 -23.07 -9.48 7.10
CA ALA A 165 -21.94 -9.86 6.23
C ALA A 165 -22.13 -11.22 5.54
N LEU A 166 -23.18 -12.00 5.88
CA LEU A 166 -23.41 -13.32 5.30
C LEU A 166 -23.48 -13.29 3.78
N LEU A 167 -24.42 -12.54 3.20
CA LEU A 167 -24.60 -12.43 1.76
C LEU A 167 -23.38 -11.85 1.04
N PRO A 168 -22.75 -10.74 1.50
CA PRO A 168 -21.50 -10.25 0.93
C PRO A 168 -20.39 -11.29 0.88
N ILE A 169 -20.23 -12.12 1.91
CA ILE A 169 -19.18 -13.15 1.97
C ILE A 169 -19.51 -14.29 1.00
N GLN A 170 -20.78 -14.71 0.90
CA GLN A 170 -21.21 -15.71 -0.08
C GLN A 170 -20.92 -15.24 -1.51
N ILE A 171 -21.32 -14.02 -1.86
CA ILE A 171 -21.02 -13.44 -3.18
C ILE A 171 -19.50 -13.38 -3.43
N ALA A 172 -18.72 -12.93 -2.44
CA ALA A 172 -17.27 -12.87 -2.59
C ALA A 172 -16.65 -14.24 -2.83
N TYR A 173 -17.11 -15.26 -2.10
CA TYR A 173 -16.60 -16.63 -2.19
C TYR A 173 -16.89 -17.28 -3.54
N PHE A 174 -18.16 -17.28 -3.96
CA PHE A 174 -18.57 -17.96 -5.18
C PHE A 174 -18.23 -17.20 -6.47
N ALA A 175 -18.35 -15.86 -6.46
CA ALA A 175 -18.07 -15.06 -7.64
C ALA A 175 -16.63 -14.52 -7.71
N GLY A 176 -15.77 -14.81 -6.74
CA GLY A 176 -14.38 -14.36 -6.71
C GLY A 176 -14.24 -12.83 -6.70
N LEU A 177 -15.17 -12.11 -6.09
CA LEU A 177 -15.18 -10.66 -6.08
C LEU A 177 -14.33 -10.09 -4.95
N ARG A 178 -13.68 -8.95 -5.22
CA ARG A 178 -13.04 -8.19 -4.16
C ARG A 178 -14.08 -7.52 -3.28
N ILE A 179 -13.79 -7.36 -1.97
CA ILE A 179 -14.73 -6.75 -1.01
C ILE A 179 -15.29 -5.40 -1.50
N GLY A 180 -14.46 -4.55 -2.09
CA GLY A 180 -14.93 -3.29 -2.63
C GLY A 180 -15.85 -3.42 -3.84
N GLU A 181 -15.70 -4.46 -4.63
CA GLU A 181 -16.58 -4.77 -5.77
C GLU A 181 -17.93 -5.29 -5.25
N VAL A 182 -17.92 -6.17 -4.25
CA VAL A 182 -19.15 -6.65 -3.57
C VAL A 182 -19.93 -5.48 -2.98
N CYS A 183 -19.25 -4.59 -2.23
CA CYS A 183 -19.88 -3.40 -1.65
C CYS A 183 -20.38 -2.41 -2.72
N GLY A 184 -19.86 -2.48 -3.93
CA GLY A 184 -20.25 -1.63 -5.06
C GLY A 184 -21.40 -2.17 -5.88
N LEU A 185 -21.87 -3.41 -5.65
CA LEU A 185 -22.99 -4.02 -6.37
C LEU A 185 -24.31 -3.31 -6.07
N THR A 186 -25.15 -3.26 -7.10
CA THR A 186 -26.55 -2.83 -7.01
C THR A 186 -27.44 -3.85 -7.72
N TRP A 187 -28.73 -3.83 -7.46
CA TRP A 187 -29.69 -4.70 -8.12
C TRP A 187 -29.66 -4.62 -9.65
N GLN A 188 -29.28 -3.47 -10.22
CA GLN A 188 -29.12 -3.29 -11.66
C GLN A 188 -27.89 -4.02 -12.26
N ASP A 189 -26.99 -4.49 -11.42
CA ASP A 189 -25.82 -5.25 -11.84
C ASP A 189 -26.06 -6.76 -11.82
N ILE A 190 -27.25 -7.20 -11.38
CA ILE A 190 -27.63 -8.60 -11.23
C ILE A 190 -28.66 -8.94 -12.31
N ASP A 191 -28.31 -9.85 -13.18
CA ASP A 191 -29.23 -10.43 -14.15
C ASP A 191 -29.60 -11.87 -13.71
N LEU A 192 -30.77 -12.02 -13.12
CA LEU A 192 -31.24 -13.32 -12.63
C LEU A 192 -31.65 -14.26 -13.79
N LYS A 193 -32.01 -13.70 -14.95
CA LYS A 193 -32.40 -14.50 -16.12
C LYS A 193 -31.18 -15.11 -16.79
N GLU A 194 -30.16 -14.28 -17.00
CA GLU A 194 -28.90 -14.71 -17.59
C GLU A 194 -27.90 -15.24 -16.52
N GLN A 195 -28.31 -15.28 -15.25
CA GLN A 195 -27.53 -15.77 -14.10
C GLN A 195 -26.13 -15.15 -14.02
N CYS A 196 -26.04 -13.83 -14.14
CA CYS A 196 -24.75 -13.15 -14.14
C CYS A 196 -24.73 -11.86 -13.33
N LEU A 197 -23.53 -11.50 -12.86
CA LEU A 197 -23.20 -10.26 -12.16
C LEU A 197 -22.32 -9.38 -13.04
N THR A 198 -22.70 -8.14 -13.26
CA THR A 198 -21.86 -7.17 -13.98
C THR A 198 -21.07 -6.29 -13.00
N ILE A 199 -19.76 -6.41 -12.98
CA ILE A 199 -18.88 -5.70 -12.07
C ILE A 199 -18.39 -4.42 -12.74
N ARG A 200 -18.98 -3.27 -12.36
CA ARG A 200 -18.70 -1.96 -12.98
C ARG A 200 -17.93 -1.03 -12.08
N ARG A 201 -18.08 -1.18 -10.76
CA ARG A 201 -17.59 -0.23 -9.75
C ARG A 201 -17.03 -0.92 -8.54
N SER A 202 -16.32 -0.15 -7.72
CA SER A 202 -15.80 -0.60 -6.43
C SER A 202 -16.06 0.49 -5.40
N MET A 203 -16.53 0.10 -4.23
CA MET A 203 -16.72 0.97 -3.09
C MET A 203 -15.53 0.84 -2.14
N ARG A 204 -15.08 1.93 -1.55
CA ARG A 204 -14.02 1.96 -0.54
C ARG A 204 -14.28 3.05 0.48
N TYR A 205 -13.85 2.79 1.69
CA TYR A 205 -13.91 3.78 2.75
C TYR A 205 -12.62 4.60 2.77
N ASP A 206 -12.74 5.93 2.67
CA ASP A 206 -11.65 6.87 2.86
C ASP A 206 -11.57 7.24 4.35
N SER A 207 -10.57 6.71 5.04
CA SER A 207 -10.36 6.92 6.47
C SER A 207 -9.97 8.36 6.82
N VAL A 208 -9.39 9.11 5.87
CA VAL A 208 -8.98 10.50 6.06
C VAL A 208 -10.21 11.41 5.97
N ARG A 209 -11.02 11.23 4.91
CA ARG A 209 -12.24 12.02 4.70
C ARG A 209 -13.44 11.47 5.47
N LYS A 210 -13.32 10.30 6.10
CA LYS A 210 -14.41 9.57 6.81
C LYS A 210 -15.64 9.38 5.92
N LYS A 211 -15.45 9.13 4.65
CA LYS A 211 -16.53 8.99 3.65
C LYS A 211 -16.31 7.74 2.80
N THR A 212 -17.42 7.12 2.43
CA THR A 212 -17.44 6.08 1.43
C THR A 212 -17.35 6.70 0.04
N GLN A 213 -16.45 6.17 -0.79
CA GLN A 213 -16.27 6.58 -2.17
C GLN A 213 -16.61 5.43 -3.11
N ILE A 214 -17.36 5.72 -4.15
CA ILE A 214 -17.64 4.81 -5.24
C ILE A 214 -16.81 5.24 -6.44
N GLY A 215 -16.09 4.31 -7.03
CA GLY A 215 -15.23 4.56 -8.18
C GLY A 215 -15.15 3.35 -9.10
N PRO A 216 -14.39 3.45 -10.18
CA PRO A 216 -14.18 2.32 -11.08
C PRO A 216 -13.43 1.18 -10.36
N THR A 217 -13.52 -0.03 -10.91
CA THR A 217 -12.70 -1.17 -10.47
C THR A 217 -11.20 -0.85 -10.60
N LYS A 218 -10.35 -1.56 -9.86
CA LYS A 218 -8.88 -1.32 -9.83
C LYS A 218 -8.24 -1.26 -11.22
N ARG A 219 -8.75 -2.04 -12.19
CA ARG A 219 -8.26 -2.05 -13.58
C ARG A 219 -9.11 -1.21 -14.53
N LYS A 220 -10.13 -0.49 -14.04
CA LYS A 220 -11.09 0.28 -14.84
C LYS A 220 -11.80 -0.55 -15.93
N LYS A 221 -11.88 -1.88 -15.75
CA LYS A 221 -12.55 -2.80 -16.68
C LYS A 221 -13.87 -3.26 -16.09
N ILE A 222 -14.92 -3.24 -16.91
CA ILE A 222 -16.19 -3.89 -16.63
C ILE A 222 -16.00 -5.37 -16.97
N ARG A 223 -16.52 -6.26 -16.13
CA ARG A 223 -16.54 -7.69 -16.38
C ARG A 223 -17.84 -8.30 -15.89
N THR A 224 -18.24 -9.39 -16.50
CA THR A 224 -19.35 -10.23 -16.07
C THR A 224 -18.80 -11.47 -15.38
N VAL A 225 -19.50 -11.93 -14.38
CA VAL A 225 -19.23 -13.18 -13.65
C VAL A 225 -20.53 -13.94 -13.59
N ASP A 226 -20.53 -15.18 -14.06
CA ASP A 226 -21.68 -16.04 -14.03
C ASP A 226 -21.84 -16.67 -12.64
N PHE A 227 -23.08 -16.98 -12.26
CA PHE A 227 -23.40 -17.75 -11.07
C PHE A 227 -24.42 -18.84 -11.44
N CYS A 228 -24.41 -19.92 -10.69
CA CYS A 228 -25.37 -21.03 -10.88
C CYS A 228 -26.41 -21.04 -9.77
N ASP A 229 -27.51 -21.73 -10.04
CA ASP A 229 -28.50 -22.10 -9.01
C ASP A 229 -27.85 -23.11 -8.04
N THR A 230 -27.92 -22.84 -6.74
CA THR A 230 -27.46 -23.72 -5.66
C THR A 230 -28.61 -24.20 -4.81
#